data_ebab81800efd7815c51b9f205c2ac83b
#
_entry.id   ebab81800efd7815c51b9f205c2ac83b
#
_cell.length_a   1.000
_cell.length_b   1.000
_cell.length_c   1.000
_cell.angle_alpha   90.00
_cell.angle_beta   90.00
_cell.angle_gamma   90.00
#
_symmetry.space_group_name_H-M   'P 1'
#
loop_
_entity.id
_entity.type
_entity.pdbx_description
1 polymer ?
#
loop_
_entity_poly.entity_id
_entity_poly.type
_entity_poly.pdbx_seq_one_letter_code
_entity_poly.pdbx_strand_id
1 'polypeptide(L)'
;LEGNLAKYMAGHNGEKSLQYFYRYLPKQEADIIHNIRIKHMEFFFQIDTLIITSKFLILLEIKNYTGDLFFDDKYGQLIRTSSKGREIFEDPIQQVKRQSFHLTQVLEQHKIPKIPIETLVVITNSRTFVDSSETYRNALKFVIKSPMLLSKYEEFNAQYKKDVILMKERKKIKKLLMKLNEP
;
A
#
# COMPACT_ATOMS: atom_id res chain seq x y z
N LEU A 1 2.31 -7.77 26.46
CA LEU A 1 2.27 -8.94 25.55
C LEU A 1 0.93 -9.04 24.80
N GLU A 2 -0.22 -8.90 25.47
CA GLU A 2 -1.54 -8.99 24.83
C GLU A 2 -1.81 -7.90 23.78
N GLY A 3 -1.36 -6.67 24.00
CA GLY A 3 -1.53 -5.56 23.05
C GLY A 3 -0.78 -5.77 21.73
N ASN A 4 0.41 -6.37 21.78
CA ASN A 4 1.20 -6.68 20.59
C ASN A 4 0.61 -7.84 19.79
N LEU A 5 0.09 -8.87 20.47
CA LEU A 5 -0.60 -9.98 19.82
C LEU A 5 -1.88 -9.49 19.11
N ALA A 6 -2.67 -8.66 19.77
CA ALA A 6 -3.89 -8.09 19.18
C ALA A 6 -3.59 -7.25 17.92
N LYS A 7 -2.53 -6.43 17.93
CA LYS A 7 -2.09 -5.66 16.76
C LYS A 7 -1.63 -6.57 15.61
N TYR A 8 -0.85 -7.61 15.93
CA TYR A 8 -0.39 -8.59 14.93
C TYR A 8 -1.57 -9.34 14.29
N MET A 9 -2.51 -9.82 15.11
CA MET A 9 -3.71 -10.51 14.63
C MET A 9 -4.61 -9.59 13.78
N ALA A 10 -4.74 -8.31 14.15
CA ALA A 10 -5.51 -7.34 13.38
C ALA A 10 -4.89 -7.08 12.01
N GLY A 11 -3.56 -6.93 11.93
CA GLY A 11 -2.84 -6.79 10.67
C GLY A 11 -3.05 -8.01 9.77
N HIS A 12 -2.80 -9.20 10.30
CA HIS A 12 -2.98 -10.45 9.58
C HIS A 12 -4.41 -10.69 9.06
N ASN A 13 -5.43 -10.33 9.84
CA ASN A 13 -6.82 -10.41 9.41
C ASN A 13 -7.14 -9.39 8.30
N GLY A 14 -6.55 -8.20 8.36
CA GLY A 14 -6.67 -7.19 7.32
C GLY A 14 -6.12 -7.69 5.97
N GLU A 15 -4.91 -8.23 5.98
CA GLU A 15 -4.28 -8.81 4.79
C GLU A 15 -5.09 -9.97 4.21
N LYS A 16 -5.60 -10.88 5.06
CA LYS A 16 -6.46 -11.99 4.63
C LYS A 16 -7.73 -11.52 3.95
N SER A 17 -8.35 -10.44 4.42
CA SER A 17 -9.57 -9.91 3.81
C SER A 17 -9.38 -9.45 2.38
N LEU A 18 -8.15 -9.02 2.00
CA LEU A 18 -7.81 -8.61 0.64
C LEU A 18 -7.54 -9.77 -0.31
N GLN A 19 -7.25 -10.99 0.20
CA GLN A 19 -7.01 -12.17 -0.63
C GLN A 19 -8.17 -12.46 -1.59
N TYR A 20 -9.40 -12.19 -1.15
CA TYR A 20 -10.58 -12.31 -2.00
C TYR A 20 -10.48 -11.40 -3.23
N PHE A 21 -10.11 -10.13 -3.04
CA PHE A 21 -10.03 -9.15 -4.13
C PHE A 21 -8.84 -9.39 -5.06
N TYR A 22 -7.70 -9.87 -4.53
CA TYR A 22 -6.53 -10.20 -5.35
C TYR A 22 -6.82 -11.31 -6.39
N ARG A 23 -7.77 -12.21 -6.12
CA ARG A 23 -8.17 -13.28 -7.05
C ARG A 23 -8.79 -12.76 -8.35
N TYR A 24 -9.36 -11.56 -8.32
CA TYR A 24 -9.99 -10.92 -9.48
C TYR A 24 -9.04 -10.06 -10.29
N LEU A 25 -7.83 -9.82 -9.80
CA LEU A 25 -6.81 -9.14 -10.60
C LEU A 25 -6.37 -10.04 -11.75
N PRO A 26 -6.11 -9.47 -12.95
CA PRO A 26 -5.75 -10.26 -14.13
C PRO A 26 -4.38 -10.92 -13.93
N LYS A 27 -4.37 -12.23 -13.66
CA LYS A 27 -3.17 -13.01 -13.30
C LYS A 27 -2.07 -13.01 -14.36
N GLN A 28 -2.44 -12.81 -15.63
CA GLN A 28 -1.47 -12.76 -16.73
C GLN A 28 -0.82 -11.37 -16.85
N GLU A 29 -1.48 -10.32 -16.35
CA GLU A 29 -1.05 -8.94 -16.48
C GLU A 29 -0.41 -8.39 -15.21
N ALA A 30 -0.68 -8.98 -14.05
CA ALA A 30 -0.20 -8.53 -12.76
C ALA A 30 0.48 -9.65 -11.96
N ASP A 31 1.60 -9.33 -11.35
CA ASP A 31 2.24 -10.10 -10.29
C ASP A 31 1.99 -9.42 -8.94
N ILE A 32 1.83 -10.20 -7.88
CA ILE A 32 1.60 -9.67 -6.54
C ILE A 32 2.67 -10.23 -5.61
N ILE A 33 3.23 -9.38 -4.77
CA ILE A 33 4.13 -9.77 -3.69
C ILE A 33 3.67 -9.12 -2.39
N HIS A 34 3.87 -9.82 -1.28
CA HIS A 34 3.40 -9.41 0.03
C HIS A 34 4.55 -9.38 1.03
N ASN A 35 4.43 -8.50 2.03
CA ASN A 35 5.26 -8.48 3.22
C ASN A 35 6.76 -8.48 2.90
N ILE A 36 7.19 -7.59 2.00
CA ILE A 36 8.62 -7.42 1.71
C ILE A 36 9.21 -6.32 2.57
N ARG A 37 10.36 -6.60 3.17
CA ARG A 37 11.17 -5.68 3.94
C ARG A 37 12.53 -5.55 3.28
N ILE A 38 12.86 -4.35 2.84
CA ILE A 38 14.06 -4.10 2.02
C ILE A 38 14.93 -3.06 2.71
N LYS A 39 16.23 -3.33 2.74
CA LYS A 39 17.23 -2.35 3.16
C LYS A 39 17.54 -1.38 2.03
N HIS A 40 17.44 -0.10 2.30
CA HIS A 40 17.90 0.97 1.42
C HIS A 40 18.73 1.96 2.23
N MET A 41 20.01 2.09 1.85
CA MET A 41 21.01 2.82 2.65
C MET A 41 21.11 2.23 4.07
N GLU A 42 20.93 3.03 5.12
CA GLU A 42 21.00 2.60 6.52
C GLU A 42 19.63 2.22 7.11
N PHE A 43 18.55 2.29 6.32
CA PHE A 43 17.19 2.10 6.81
C PHE A 43 16.50 0.92 6.13
N PHE A 44 15.55 0.34 6.83
CA PHE A 44 14.61 -0.62 6.26
C PHE A 44 13.27 0.05 5.97
N PHE A 45 12.68 -0.29 4.86
CA PHE A 45 11.28 -0.01 4.59
C PHE A 45 10.53 -1.30 4.29
N GLN A 46 9.27 -1.33 4.67
CA GLN A 46 8.41 -2.49 4.48
C GLN A 46 7.27 -2.11 3.55
N ILE A 47 6.87 -3.02 2.69
CA ILE A 47 5.71 -2.91 1.81
C ILE A 47 4.77 -4.06 2.14
N ASP A 48 3.53 -3.75 2.53
CA ASP A 48 2.53 -4.76 2.84
C ASP A 48 2.14 -5.56 1.59
N THR A 49 1.83 -4.85 0.50
CA THR A 49 1.56 -5.49 -0.81
C THR A 49 2.03 -4.61 -1.95
N LEU A 50 2.67 -5.21 -2.93
CA LEU A 50 3.01 -4.57 -4.21
C LEU A 50 2.38 -5.35 -5.37
N ILE A 51 1.59 -4.65 -6.17
CA ILE A 51 1.03 -5.14 -7.44
C ILE A 51 1.93 -4.64 -8.56
N ILE A 52 2.43 -5.53 -9.39
CA ILE A 52 3.42 -5.25 -10.45
C ILE A 52 2.76 -5.53 -11.79
N THR A 53 2.59 -4.52 -12.62
CA THR A 53 2.12 -4.63 -14.00
C THR A 53 3.22 -4.20 -14.98
N SER A 54 2.97 -4.29 -16.27
CA SER A 54 3.87 -3.73 -17.28
C SER A 54 3.72 -2.22 -17.49
N LYS A 55 2.68 -1.61 -16.93
CA LYS A 55 2.33 -0.20 -17.10
C LYS A 55 2.61 0.65 -15.87
N PHE A 56 2.40 0.10 -14.68
CA PHE A 56 2.53 0.76 -13.38
C PHE A 56 2.72 -0.26 -12.26
N LEU A 57 3.17 0.21 -11.13
CA LEU A 57 3.14 -0.52 -9.86
C LEU A 57 2.09 0.11 -8.96
N ILE A 58 1.47 -0.70 -8.08
CA ILE A 58 0.62 -0.18 -6.99
C ILE A 58 1.18 -0.66 -5.67
N LEU A 59 1.56 0.27 -4.82
CA LEU A 59 2.01 0.03 -3.48
C LEU A 59 0.84 0.22 -2.51
N LEU A 60 0.49 -0.84 -1.77
CA LEU A 60 -0.59 -0.84 -0.80
C LEU A 60 -0.03 -0.81 0.62
N GLU A 61 -0.52 0.13 1.42
CA GLU A 61 -0.40 0.14 2.88
C GLU A 61 -1.74 -0.28 3.47
N ILE A 62 -1.76 -1.35 4.26
CA ILE A 62 -2.98 -2.00 4.74
C ILE A 62 -3.22 -1.65 6.21
N LYS A 63 -4.39 -1.11 6.52
CA LYS A 63 -4.79 -0.75 7.87
C LYS A 63 -6.13 -1.40 8.23
N ASN A 64 -6.10 -2.21 9.28
CA ASN A 64 -7.31 -2.83 9.85
C ASN A 64 -7.67 -2.15 11.18
N TYR A 65 -8.06 -0.89 11.11
CA TYR A 65 -8.49 -0.12 12.26
C TYR A 65 -10.01 -0.20 12.45
N THR A 66 -10.43 -0.22 13.71
CA THR A 66 -11.83 -0.04 14.12
C THR A 66 -12.07 1.39 14.59
N GLY A 67 -13.32 1.86 14.54
CA GLY A 67 -13.70 3.20 14.99
C GLY A 67 -13.61 4.24 13.87
N ASP A 68 -13.50 5.50 14.25
CA ASP A 68 -13.46 6.62 13.33
C ASP A 68 -12.02 7.06 13.10
N LEU A 69 -11.66 7.26 11.85
CA LEU A 69 -10.34 7.72 11.41
C LEU A 69 -10.44 9.14 10.87
N PHE A 70 -9.61 10.01 11.40
CA PHE A 70 -9.47 11.39 10.92
C PHE A 70 -8.02 11.64 10.49
N PHE A 71 -7.85 11.96 9.21
CA PHE A 71 -6.55 12.32 8.63
C PHE A 71 -6.29 13.81 8.83
N ASP A 72 -5.31 14.15 9.65
CA ASP A 72 -4.92 15.52 9.98
C ASP A 72 -3.61 15.89 9.27
N ASP A 73 -3.70 16.78 8.28
CA ASP A 73 -2.55 17.26 7.53
C ASP A 73 -1.70 18.27 8.26
N LYS A 74 -2.28 18.99 9.22
CA LYS A 74 -1.57 20.01 9.98
C LYS A 74 -0.38 19.44 10.75
N TYR A 75 -0.56 18.23 11.31
CA TYR A 75 0.49 17.54 12.07
C TYR A 75 0.95 16.25 11.40
N GLY A 76 0.45 15.91 10.20
CA GLY A 76 0.81 14.70 9.48
C GLY A 76 0.49 13.43 10.26
N GLN A 77 -0.68 13.36 10.86
CA GLN A 77 -1.09 12.30 11.76
C GLN A 77 -2.45 11.69 11.39
N LEU A 78 -2.65 10.45 11.79
CA LEU A 78 -3.94 9.77 11.76
C LEU A 78 -4.49 9.68 13.18
N ILE A 79 -5.66 10.23 13.41
CA ILE A 79 -6.36 10.17 14.69
C ILE A 79 -7.44 9.09 14.60
N ARG A 80 -7.37 8.11 15.49
CA ARG A 80 -8.41 7.10 15.66
C ARG A 80 -9.22 7.37 16.91
N THR A 81 -10.54 7.41 16.79
CA THR A 81 -11.46 7.47 17.91
C THR A 81 -12.28 6.17 17.99
N SER A 82 -12.23 5.50 19.10
CA SER A 82 -12.95 4.25 19.36
C SER A 82 -13.56 4.25 20.77
N SER A 83 -14.26 3.17 21.13
CA SER A 83 -14.77 2.96 22.51
C SER A 83 -13.66 2.97 23.57
N LYS A 84 -12.41 2.71 23.18
CA LYS A 84 -11.22 2.74 24.04
C LYS A 84 -10.58 4.12 24.17
N GLY A 85 -11.15 5.14 23.50
CA GLY A 85 -10.63 6.49 23.50
C GLY A 85 -9.97 6.88 22.18
N ARG A 86 -9.14 7.92 22.26
CA ARG A 86 -8.43 8.50 21.11
C ARG A 86 -6.98 8.01 21.10
N GLU A 87 -6.53 7.61 19.92
CA GLU A 87 -5.14 7.21 19.67
C GLU A 87 -4.61 7.97 18.44
N ILE A 88 -3.32 8.24 18.45
CA ILE A 88 -2.63 8.95 17.36
C ILE A 88 -1.62 8.01 16.72
N PHE A 89 -1.65 7.94 15.39
CA PHE A 89 -0.74 7.16 14.57
C PHE A 89 -0.06 8.07 13.53
N GLU A 90 1.03 7.59 12.99
CA GLU A 90 1.61 8.19 11.79
C GLU A 90 0.60 8.16 10.63
N ASP A 91 0.59 9.21 9.83
CA ASP A 91 -0.25 9.27 8.63
C ASP A 91 0.18 8.21 7.60
N PRO A 92 -0.67 7.22 7.29
CA PRO A 92 -0.33 6.16 6.36
C PRO A 92 -0.18 6.65 4.91
N ILE A 93 -0.74 7.82 4.56
CA ILE A 93 -0.52 8.45 3.25
C ILE A 93 0.94 8.91 3.14
N GLN A 94 1.49 9.51 4.20
CA GLN A 94 2.89 9.90 4.23
C GLN A 94 3.81 8.67 4.28
N GLN A 95 3.40 7.64 5.01
CA GLN A 95 4.13 6.37 5.09
C GLN A 95 4.28 5.74 3.70
N VAL A 96 3.18 5.58 2.96
CA VAL A 96 3.21 4.94 1.63
C VAL A 96 3.98 5.77 0.59
N LYS A 97 3.96 7.10 0.70
CA LYS A 97 4.78 7.98 -0.14
C LYS A 97 6.28 7.78 0.09
N ARG A 98 6.71 7.67 1.36
CA ARG A 98 8.12 7.37 1.67
C ARG A 98 8.54 5.99 1.17
N GLN A 99 7.69 4.98 1.33
CA GLN A 99 7.94 3.63 0.81
C GLN A 99 8.09 3.66 -0.72
N SER A 100 7.23 4.40 -1.42
CA SER A 100 7.31 4.59 -2.87
C SER A 100 8.62 5.27 -3.29
N PHE A 101 9.07 6.29 -2.56
CA PHE A 101 10.36 6.94 -2.81
C PHE A 101 11.51 5.94 -2.68
N HIS A 102 11.58 5.18 -1.59
CA HIS A 102 12.63 4.18 -1.39
C HIS A 102 12.59 3.07 -2.45
N LEU A 103 11.40 2.59 -2.80
CA LEU A 103 11.24 1.59 -3.87
C LEU A 103 11.76 2.11 -5.21
N THR A 104 11.45 3.36 -5.56
CA THR A 104 11.96 4.01 -6.79
C THR A 104 13.49 3.99 -6.81
N GLN A 105 14.14 4.40 -5.72
CA GLN A 105 15.59 4.42 -5.62
C GLN A 105 16.20 3.02 -5.75
N VAL A 106 15.59 2.02 -5.11
CA VAL A 106 16.03 0.61 -5.21
C VAL A 106 15.94 0.11 -6.65
N LEU A 107 14.84 0.38 -7.34
CA LEU A 107 14.65 -0.04 -8.73
C LEU A 107 15.66 0.64 -9.66
N GLU A 108 15.92 1.93 -9.49
CA GLU A 108 16.92 2.70 -10.25
C GLU A 108 18.34 2.15 -10.04
N GLN A 109 18.74 1.85 -8.80
CA GLN A 109 20.04 1.25 -8.48
C GLN A 109 20.26 -0.09 -9.18
N HIS A 110 19.20 -0.84 -9.41
CA HIS A 110 19.24 -2.13 -10.12
C HIS A 110 18.95 -2.03 -11.62
N LYS A 111 19.01 -0.81 -12.18
CA LYS A 111 18.82 -0.54 -13.61
C LYS A 111 17.48 -1.07 -14.16
N ILE A 112 16.45 -1.01 -13.35
CA ILE A 112 15.07 -1.24 -13.80
C ILE A 112 14.58 0.01 -14.53
N PRO A 113 13.95 -0.10 -15.71
CA PRO A 113 13.38 1.04 -16.41
C PRO A 113 12.39 1.80 -15.51
N LYS A 114 12.32 3.11 -15.69
CA LYS A 114 11.39 3.96 -14.92
C LYS A 114 9.94 3.51 -15.17
N ILE A 115 9.26 3.15 -14.11
CA ILE A 115 7.86 2.72 -14.11
C ILE A 115 7.08 3.57 -13.10
N PRO A 116 5.87 4.06 -13.44
CA PRO A 116 5.02 4.78 -12.49
C PRO A 116 4.68 3.93 -11.26
N ILE A 117 4.71 4.52 -10.07
CA ILE A 117 4.30 3.87 -8.82
C ILE A 117 3.12 4.64 -8.25
N GLU A 118 1.96 4.00 -8.27
CA GLU A 118 0.76 4.47 -7.58
C GLU A 118 0.76 3.97 -6.14
N THR A 119 0.12 4.73 -5.26
CA THR A 119 0.08 4.41 -3.83
C THR A 119 -1.34 4.43 -3.32
N LEU A 120 -1.72 3.43 -2.51
CA LEU A 120 -3.03 3.35 -1.87
C LEU A 120 -2.89 2.94 -0.40
N VAL A 121 -3.67 3.59 0.44
CA VAL A 121 -3.95 3.14 1.80
C VAL A 121 -5.28 2.39 1.78
N VAL A 122 -5.26 1.14 2.21
CA VAL A 122 -6.45 0.27 2.19
C VAL A 122 -6.95 0.05 3.61
N ILE A 123 -8.14 0.56 3.90
CA ILE A 123 -8.85 0.32 5.15
C ILE A 123 -9.70 -0.93 4.99
N THR A 124 -9.31 -2.00 5.67
CA THR A 124 -9.95 -3.32 5.53
C THR A 124 -11.18 -3.52 6.37
N ASN A 125 -11.33 -2.78 7.46
CA ASN A 125 -12.53 -2.84 8.27
C ASN A 125 -13.67 -2.04 7.62
N SER A 126 -14.74 -2.72 7.24
CA SER A 126 -15.88 -2.11 6.54
C SER A 126 -16.65 -1.08 7.39
N ARG A 127 -16.60 -1.21 8.72
CA ARG A 127 -17.33 -0.34 9.67
C ARG A 127 -16.57 0.93 10.04
N THR A 128 -15.30 1.05 9.64
CA THR A 128 -14.49 2.22 9.95
C THR A 128 -14.98 3.43 9.16
N PHE A 129 -15.28 4.51 9.85
CA PHE A 129 -15.55 5.80 9.23
C PHE A 129 -14.24 6.51 8.92
N VAL A 130 -14.16 7.19 7.77
CA VAL A 130 -12.94 7.90 7.34
C VAL A 130 -13.29 9.33 6.99
N ASP A 131 -12.58 10.27 7.61
CA ASP A 131 -12.69 11.71 7.35
C ASP A 131 -11.32 12.38 7.41
N SER A 132 -11.24 13.65 7.03
CA SER A 132 -10.00 14.43 7.05
C SER A 132 -10.26 15.91 7.29
N SER A 133 -9.18 16.63 7.61
CA SER A 133 -9.17 18.10 7.51
C SER A 133 -9.54 18.55 6.08
N GLU A 134 -10.12 19.73 5.94
CA GLU A 134 -10.58 20.26 4.63
C GLU A 134 -9.46 20.34 3.60
N THR A 135 -8.30 20.79 4.02
CA THR A 135 -7.11 20.91 3.20
C THR A 135 -6.58 19.56 2.73
N TYR A 136 -6.94 18.47 3.41
CA TYR A 136 -6.47 17.13 3.12
C TYR A 136 -7.46 16.27 2.30
N ARG A 137 -8.64 16.79 1.97
CA ARG A 137 -9.67 16.03 1.21
C ARG A 137 -9.15 15.43 -0.09
N ASN A 138 -8.30 16.15 -0.82
CA ASN A 138 -7.70 15.64 -2.05
C ASN A 138 -6.77 14.43 -1.82
N ALA A 139 -6.19 14.30 -0.64
CA ALA A 139 -5.35 13.16 -0.30
C ALA A 139 -6.18 11.90 -0.02
N LEU A 140 -7.45 12.04 0.37
CA LEU A 140 -8.34 10.88 0.60
C LEU A 140 -8.63 10.07 -0.67
N LYS A 141 -8.35 10.59 -1.87
CA LYS A 141 -8.41 9.79 -3.11
C LYS A 141 -7.45 8.59 -3.10
N PHE A 142 -6.40 8.65 -2.28
CA PHE A 142 -5.44 7.56 -2.06
C PHE A 142 -5.85 6.60 -0.94
N VAL A 143 -6.96 6.88 -0.23
CA VAL A 143 -7.50 6.03 0.83
C VAL A 143 -8.75 5.33 0.33
N ILE A 144 -8.74 4.00 0.33
CA ILE A 144 -9.85 3.20 -0.16
C ILE A 144 -10.28 2.15 0.86
N LYS A 145 -11.50 1.65 0.71
CA LYS A 145 -11.95 0.41 1.35
C LYS A 145 -11.62 -0.79 0.44
N SER A 146 -11.41 -1.96 1.03
CA SER A 146 -11.05 -3.18 0.28
C SER A 146 -11.90 -3.45 -0.98
N PRO A 147 -13.24 -3.29 -0.98
CA PRO A 147 -14.06 -3.51 -2.17
C PRO A 147 -13.76 -2.56 -3.34
N MET A 148 -13.09 -1.43 -3.08
CA MET A 148 -12.74 -0.44 -4.10
C MET A 148 -11.43 -0.78 -4.83
N LEU A 149 -10.70 -1.81 -4.41
CA LEU A 149 -9.37 -2.13 -4.97
C LEU A 149 -9.44 -2.41 -6.48
N LEU A 150 -10.43 -3.18 -6.93
CA LEU A 150 -10.57 -3.54 -8.35
C LEU A 150 -10.91 -2.31 -9.20
N SER A 151 -11.84 -1.47 -8.76
CA SER A 151 -12.17 -0.23 -9.48
C SER A 151 -11.00 0.73 -9.55
N LYS A 152 -10.17 0.81 -8.52
CA LYS A 152 -8.94 1.58 -8.53
C LYS A 152 -7.89 1.01 -9.49
N TYR A 153 -7.75 -0.31 -9.52
CA TYR A 153 -6.88 -0.96 -10.50
C TYR A 153 -7.30 -0.64 -11.92
N GLU A 154 -8.60 -0.72 -12.23
CA GLU A 154 -9.14 -0.38 -13.55
C GLU A 154 -8.95 1.10 -13.91
N GLU A 155 -9.12 2.00 -12.94
CA GLU A 155 -8.86 3.44 -13.09
C GLU A 155 -7.39 3.69 -13.52
N PHE A 156 -6.44 3.08 -12.81
CA PHE A 156 -5.01 3.17 -13.18
C PHE A 156 -4.72 2.52 -14.53
N ASN A 157 -5.32 1.37 -14.81
CA ASN A 157 -5.14 0.69 -16.10
C ASN A 157 -5.69 1.51 -17.29
N ALA A 158 -6.73 2.29 -17.07
CA ALA A 158 -7.25 3.24 -18.05
C ALA A 158 -6.37 4.50 -18.20
N GLN A 159 -5.76 4.95 -17.10
CA GLN A 159 -4.84 6.09 -17.08
C GLN A 159 -3.52 5.76 -17.82
N TYR A 160 -2.94 4.60 -17.54
CA TYR A 160 -1.68 4.14 -18.13
C TYR A 160 -1.96 3.20 -19.30
N LYS A 161 -2.01 3.76 -20.52
CA LYS A 161 -2.43 3.01 -21.72
C LYS A 161 -1.35 2.15 -22.36
N LYS A 162 -0.07 2.42 -22.06
CA LYS A 162 1.07 1.78 -22.72
C LYS A 162 1.92 1.01 -21.71
N ASP A 163 2.38 -0.16 -22.13
CA ASP A 163 3.42 -0.88 -21.40
C ASP A 163 4.73 -0.07 -21.44
N VAL A 164 5.33 0.14 -20.28
CA VAL A 164 6.63 0.83 -20.12
C VAL A 164 7.75 -0.15 -19.86
N ILE A 165 7.42 -1.38 -19.45
CA ILE A 165 8.35 -2.50 -19.28
C ILE A 165 7.80 -3.76 -19.97
N LEU A 166 8.70 -4.63 -20.38
CA LEU A 166 8.35 -5.94 -20.93
C LEU A 166 7.97 -6.94 -19.83
N MET A 167 7.26 -8.01 -20.19
CA MET A 167 6.91 -9.08 -19.25
C MET A 167 8.15 -9.66 -18.54
N LYS A 168 9.27 -9.83 -19.26
CA LYS A 168 10.53 -10.31 -18.67
C LYS A 168 11.07 -9.36 -17.60
N GLU A 169 10.90 -8.05 -17.78
CA GLU A 169 11.33 -7.04 -16.80
C GLU A 169 10.40 -7.02 -15.59
N ARG A 170 9.11 -7.21 -15.80
CA ARG A 170 8.15 -7.41 -14.71
C ARG A 170 8.54 -8.60 -13.83
N LYS A 171 8.87 -9.74 -14.44
CA LYS A 171 9.36 -10.93 -13.70
C LYS A 171 10.70 -10.68 -13.03
N LYS A 172 11.58 -9.88 -13.64
CA LYS A 172 12.85 -9.46 -13.04
C LYS A 172 12.63 -8.62 -11.79
N ILE A 173 11.71 -7.66 -11.82
CA ILE A 173 11.35 -6.86 -10.62
C ILE A 173 10.91 -7.78 -9.49
N LYS A 174 9.98 -8.69 -9.75
CA LYS A 174 9.51 -9.64 -8.74
C LYS A 174 10.66 -10.43 -8.11
N LYS A 175 11.52 -11.05 -8.94
CA LYS A 175 12.68 -11.82 -8.46
C LYS A 175 13.66 -10.96 -7.67
N LEU A 176 13.93 -9.73 -8.13
CA LEU A 176 14.82 -8.80 -7.45
C LEU A 176 14.31 -8.47 -6.05
N LEU A 177 13.04 -8.04 -5.93
CA LEU A 177 12.48 -7.66 -4.64
C LEU A 177 12.39 -8.84 -3.68
N MET A 178 12.06 -10.03 -4.17
CA MET A 178 12.08 -11.25 -3.35
C MET A 178 13.51 -11.61 -2.88
N LYS A 179 14.54 -11.37 -3.70
CA LYS A 179 15.94 -11.58 -3.32
C LYS A 179 16.43 -10.55 -2.29
N LEU A 180 15.97 -9.31 -2.39
CA LEU A 180 16.33 -8.22 -1.47
C LEU A 180 15.54 -8.25 -0.16
N ASN A 181 14.55 -9.12 -0.06
CA ASN A 181 13.73 -9.24 1.15
C ASN A 181 14.56 -9.77 2.32
N GLU A 182 14.62 -9.00 3.39
CA GLU A 182 15.24 -9.35 4.67
C GLU A 182 14.15 -9.36 5.75
N PRO A 183 13.53 -10.54 6.02
CA PRO A 183 12.42 -10.66 6.98
C PRO A 183 12.82 -10.41 8.45
#